data_5d3c9301d51cdf25746db9ddc9f30909
#
_entry.id   5d3c9301d51cdf25746db9ddc9f30909
#
_cell.length_a   1.000
_cell.length_b   1.000
_cell.length_c   1.000
_cell.angle_alpha   90.00
_cell.angle_beta   90.00
_cell.angle_gamma   90.00
#
_symmetry.space_group_name_H-M   'P 1'
#
loop_
_entity.id
_entity.type
_entity.pdbx_description
1 polymer ?
#
loop_
_entity_poly.entity_id
_entity_poly.type
_entity_poly.pdbx_seq_one_letter_code
_entity_poly.pdbx_strand_id
1 'polypeptide(L)' 'MAVVEVTFETHDFYLACYLRCTGYDLIDLRAEGRRKVFVFRDRPTRRNDVLAFYGDDAAVPPLAFSSTIKDMKALLHNV' A
#
# COMPACT_ATOMS: atom_id res chain seq x y z
N MET A 1 -17.32 22.80 -4.74
CA MET A 1 -16.10 22.83 -3.91
C MET A 1 -15.27 21.60 -4.24
N ALA A 2 -14.02 21.79 -4.64
CA ALA A 2 -13.16 20.66 -4.96
C ALA A 2 -12.73 19.96 -3.67
N VAL A 3 -12.92 18.65 -3.60
CA VAL A 3 -12.42 17.85 -2.50
C VAL A 3 -10.99 17.45 -2.84
N VAL A 4 -10.04 17.95 -2.07
CA VAL A 4 -8.64 17.55 -2.23
C VAL A 4 -8.44 16.26 -1.43
N GLU A 5 -8.14 15.19 -2.14
CA GLU A 5 -7.88 13.90 -1.52
C GLU A 5 -6.43 13.85 -1.06
N VAL A 6 -6.21 13.54 0.22
CA VAL A 6 -4.87 13.40 0.78
C VAL A 6 -4.41 11.97 0.50
N THR A 7 -3.25 11.85 -0.13
CA THR A 7 -2.72 10.56 -0.53
C THR A 7 -1.35 10.30 0.09
N PHE A 8 -1.02 9.02 0.22
CA PHE A 8 0.31 8.54 0.59
C PHE A 8 0.86 7.66 -0.54
N GLU A 9 2.10 7.91 -0.94
CA GLU A 9 2.73 7.20 -2.05
C GLU A 9 3.94 6.43 -1.55
N THR A 10 4.15 5.24 -2.11
CA THR A 10 5.33 4.44 -1.81
C THR A 10 5.75 3.62 -3.02
N HIS A 11 7.07 3.41 -3.15
CA HIS A 11 7.65 2.48 -4.12
C HIS A 11 7.84 1.08 -3.52
N ASP A 12 7.73 0.95 -2.20
CA ASP A 12 8.00 -0.32 -1.51
C ASP A 12 6.81 -1.26 -1.69
N PHE A 13 7.03 -2.32 -2.48
CA PHE A 13 5.98 -3.30 -2.79
C PHE A 13 5.42 -3.96 -1.52
N TYR A 14 6.29 -4.39 -0.60
CA TYR A 14 5.83 -5.11 0.59
C TYR A 14 5.13 -4.18 1.58
N LEU A 15 5.57 -2.93 1.70
CA LEU A 15 4.82 -1.93 2.46
C LEU A 15 3.44 -1.71 1.83
N ALA A 16 3.38 -1.60 0.51
CA ALA A 16 2.11 -1.45 -0.19
C ALA A 16 1.17 -2.63 0.09
N CYS A 17 1.71 -3.86 0.07
CA CYS A 17 0.92 -5.06 0.42
C CYS A 17 0.43 -5.01 1.87
N TYR A 18 1.26 -4.58 2.79
CA TYR A 18 0.88 -4.44 4.19
C TYR A 18 -0.24 -3.42 4.36
N LEU A 19 -0.10 -2.24 3.77
CA LEU A 19 -1.12 -1.20 3.84
C LEU A 19 -2.43 -1.69 3.25
N ARG A 20 -2.38 -2.36 2.08
CA ARG A 20 -3.59 -2.92 1.47
C ARG A 20 -4.22 -3.99 2.34
N CYS A 21 -3.40 -4.84 2.96
CA CYS A 21 -3.86 -5.89 3.86
C CYS A 21 -4.56 -5.32 5.10
N THR A 22 -4.11 -4.18 5.59
CA THR A 22 -4.72 -3.50 6.75
C THR A 22 -5.91 -2.62 6.37
N GLY A 23 -6.31 -2.62 5.10
CA GLY A 23 -7.54 -1.96 4.67
C GLY A 23 -7.38 -0.58 4.05
N TYR A 24 -6.17 -0.16 3.72
CA TYR A 24 -5.97 1.10 2.98
C TYR A 24 -6.55 0.97 1.58
N ASP A 25 -7.19 2.03 1.11
CA ASP A 25 -7.71 2.09 -0.25
C ASP A 25 -6.58 2.42 -1.22
N LEU A 26 -6.34 1.52 -2.17
CA LEU A 26 -5.41 1.78 -3.26
C LEU A 26 -6.15 2.61 -4.32
N ILE A 27 -5.69 3.85 -4.52
CA ILE A 27 -6.36 4.81 -5.41
C ILE A 27 -5.79 4.75 -6.81
N ASP A 28 -4.49 4.56 -6.93
CA ASP A 28 -3.82 4.62 -8.21
C ASP A 28 -2.52 3.83 -8.18
N LEU A 29 -2.05 3.48 -9.36
CA LEU A 29 -0.77 2.83 -9.57
C LEU A 29 -0.09 3.54 -10.74
N ARG A 30 1.00 4.24 -10.46
CA ARG A 30 1.72 5.00 -11.49
C ARG A 30 3.05 4.33 -11.82
N ALA A 31 3.51 4.56 -13.03
CA ALA A 31 4.86 4.18 -13.43
C ALA A 31 5.76 5.42 -13.40
N GLU A 32 6.92 5.30 -12.73
CA GLU A 32 7.97 6.32 -12.73
C GLU A 32 9.26 5.66 -13.17
N GLY A 33 9.58 5.77 -14.46
CA GLY A 33 10.69 5.04 -15.03
C GLY A 33 10.43 3.53 -14.92
N ARG A 34 11.34 2.82 -14.27
CA ARG A 34 11.22 1.37 -14.03
C ARG A 34 10.51 1.02 -12.74
N ARG A 35 10.16 2.04 -11.94
CA ARG A 35 9.50 1.85 -10.64
C ARG A 35 8.01 1.98 -10.77
N LYS A 36 7.30 1.27 -9.92
CA LYS A 36 5.87 1.48 -9.72
C LYS A 36 5.66 2.26 -8.43
N VAL A 37 4.72 3.22 -8.48
CA VAL A 37 4.33 4.01 -7.31
C VAL A 37 2.92 3.61 -6.93
N PHE A 38 2.76 3.13 -5.71
CA PHE A 38 1.45 2.78 -5.17
C PHE A 38 0.89 3.99 -4.44
N VAL A 39 -0.30 4.43 -4.83
CA VAL A 39 -0.95 5.62 -4.28
C VAL A 39 -2.14 5.18 -3.46
N PHE A 40 -2.09 5.46 -2.16
CA PHE A 40 -3.15 5.10 -1.23
C PHE A 40 -3.85 6.35 -0.72
N ARG A 41 -5.13 6.20 -0.33
CA ARG A 41 -5.79 7.24 0.47
C ARG A 41 -5.13 7.28 1.83
N ASP A 42 -4.67 8.47 2.24
CA ASP A 42 -3.97 8.62 3.51
C ASP A 42 -4.92 8.45 4.70
N ARG A 43 -4.35 8.11 5.83
CA ARG A 43 -5.06 7.96 7.11
C ARG A 43 -4.31 8.71 8.21
N PRO A 44 -5.01 9.16 9.25
CA PRO A 44 -4.33 9.78 10.40
C PRO A 44 -3.29 8.89 11.06
N THR A 45 -3.47 7.56 10.97
CA THR A 45 -2.56 6.57 11.57
C THR A 45 -1.42 6.16 10.64
N ARG A 46 -1.36 6.69 9.41
CA ARG A 46 -0.42 6.22 8.38
C ARG A 46 1.04 6.23 8.87
N ARG A 47 1.46 7.29 9.53
CA ARG A 47 2.83 7.36 10.05
C ARG A 47 3.13 6.22 11.01
N ASN A 48 2.19 5.94 11.92
CA ASN A 48 2.36 4.85 12.89
C ASN A 48 2.37 3.49 12.19
N ASP A 49 1.51 3.31 11.19
CA ASP A 49 1.44 2.05 10.43
C ASP A 49 2.74 1.78 9.67
N VAL A 50 3.31 2.81 9.04
CA VAL A 50 4.59 2.68 8.32
C VAL A 50 5.73 2.38 9.29
N LEU A 51 5.78 3.07 10.43
CA LEU A 51 6.81 2.83 11.44
C LEU A 51 6.69 1.42 12.04
N ALA A 52 5.47 0.93 12.25
CA ALA A 52 5.24 -0.43 12.71
C ALA A 52 5.77 -1.46 11.72
N PHE A 53 5.53 -1.23 10.43
CA PHE A 53 5.99 -2.14 9.37
C PHE A 53 7.52 -2.25 9.37
N TYR A 54 8.22 -1.12 9.34
CA TYR A 54 9.68 -1.12 9.30
C TYR A 54 10.32 -1.46 10.64
N GLY A 55 9.60 -1.30 11.75
CA GLY A 55 10.10 -1.57 13.09
C GLY A 55 9.76 -2.95 13.62
N ASP A 56 9.23 -3.86 12.80
CA ASP A 56 8.83 -5.21 13.17
C ASP A 56 7.66 -5.28 14.17
N ASP A 57 6.95 -4.19 14.37
CA ASP A 57 5.76 -4.17 15.24
C ASP A 57 4.47 -4.47 14.50
N ALA A 58 4.53 -4.61 13.17
CA ALA A 58 3.37 -4.90 12.36
C ALA A 58 3.00 -6.38 12.47
N ALA A 59 1.70 -6.66 12.57
CA ALA A 59 1.19 -8.03 12.61
C ALA A 59 -0.05 -8.12 11.74
N VAL A 60 -0.05 -9.11 10.83
CA VAL A 60 -1.22 -9.45 10.00
C VAL A 60 -1.32 -10.97 9.92
N PRO A 61 -2.52 -11.53 9.73
CA PRO A 61 -2.65 -12.96 9.51
C PRO A 61 -1.82 -13.40 8.31
N PRO A 62 -0.99 -14.46 8.44
CA PRO A 62 -0.10 -14.85 7.35
C PRO A 62 -0.80 -15.15 6.02
N LEU A 63 -1.95 -15.83 6.08
CA LEU A 63 -2.69 -16.16 4.85
C LEU A 63 -3.29 -14.92 4.20
N ALA A 64 -3.76 -13.96 5.00
CA ALA A 64 -4.28 -12.71 4.47
C ALA A 64 -3.17 -11.93 3.77
N PHE A 65 -1.99 -11.88 4.35
CA PHE A 65 -0.84 -11.22 3.74
C PHE A 65 -0.41 -11.90 2.45
N SER A 66 -0.31 -13.22 2.45
CA SER A 66 0.01 -14.00 1.24
C SER A 66 -0.99 -13.74 0.12
N SER A 67 -2.28 -13.74 0.43
CA SER A 67 -3.32 -13.45 -0.56
C SER A 67 -3.19 -12.05 -1.13
N THR A 68 -2.91 -11.07 -0.27
CA THR A 68 -2.72 -9.69 -0.70
C THR A 68 -1.51 -9.56 -1.61
N ILE A 69 -0.41 -10.25 -1.31
CA ILE A 69 0.78 -10.25 -2.18
C ILE A 69 0.42 -10.80 -3.57
N LYS A 70 -0.32 -11.90 -3.64
CA LYS A 70 -0.78 -12.46 -4.92
C LYS A 70 -1.63 -11.48 -5.70
N ASP A 71 -2.58 -10.83 -5.02
CA ASP A 71 -3.47 -9.87 -5.65
C ASP A 71 -2.70 -8.66 -6.19
N MET A 72 -1.74 -8.16 -5.42
CA MET A 72 -0.92 -7.01 -5.84
C MET A 72 0.00 -7.38 -7.01
N LYS A 73 0.55 -8.59 -7.04
CA LYS A 73 1.33 -9.07 -8.19
C LYS A 73 0.47 -9.19 -9.44
N ALA A 74 -0.75 -9.72 -9.29
CA ALA A 74 -1.69 -9.81 -10.40
C ALA A 74 -2.03 -8.42 -10.95
N LEU A 75 -2.24 -7.44 -10.06
CA LEU A 75 -2.49 -6.06 -10.45
C LEU A 75 -1.31 -5.52 -11.29
N LEU A 76 -0.08 -5.75 -10.86
CA LEU A 76 1.12 -5.29 -11.59
C LEU A 76 1.22 -5.90 -12.98
N HIS A 77 0.73 -7.14 -13.16
CA HIS A 77 0.73 -7.78 -14.48
C HIS A 77 -0.35 -7.26 -15.42
N ASN A 78 -1.41 -6.68 -14.87
CA ASN A 78 -2.59 -6.28 -15.65
C ASN A 78 -2.67 -4.78 -15.93
N VAL A 79 -1.70 -4.00 -15.48
CA VAL A 79 -1.70 -2.54 -15.68
C VAL A 79 -0.40 -2.05 -16.31
#